data_00643f538e9cc6021b7c2c48a565aebc
#
_entry.id   00643f538e9cc6021b7c2c48a565aebc
#
_cell.length_a   1.000
_cell.length_b   1.000
_cell.length_c   1.000
_cell.angle_alpha   90.00
_cell.angle_beta   90.00
_cell.angle_gamma   90.00
#
_symmetry.space_group_name_H-M   'P 1'
#
loop_
_entity.id
_entity.type
_entity.pdbx_description
1 polymer ?
#
loop_
_entity_poly.entity_id
_entity_poly.type
_entity_poly.pdbx_seq_one_letter_code
_entity_poly.pdbx_strand_id
1 'polypeptide(L)'
;MDHKNSQSASYAAAGVDIVAGYRAVELMKKHVARTRNDGCLDDVGGFGGCFGLPVAGMEQPVLVSGTDGCGTKVKLAILMDKHDTIGIDAVAMCVNDIICVGAKPLFFLDYIACGKNIPEKIAEIVGGVAEGCVQSGAALIGGETAEHPGLMPAEDYDLAGFAVGIVDKKKIINKDRMSEGDVVIALASTGIHSNGFSLCRKVFGIDNNNPELYIPQDSLGGKTIAETLLTPTKIYVKSVLALLEKVDVKGISHITGGGFYENIPRSIPDGLCAKIDKAAVKVLPIFDLIASWGNVPERDMFNTYNMGVGMSIVVPADQVETALDILKANGEDAYVIGSIIKNDEEKVILE
;
A
#
# COMPACT_ATOMS: atom_id res chain seq x y z
N MET A 1 -18.15 -17.94 22.67
CA MET A 1 -18.65 -19.25 22.21
C MET A 1 -17.98 -20.34 23.03
N ASP A 2 -18.69 -21.41 23.39
CA ASP A 2 -18.09 -22.56 24.08
C ASP A 2 -17.43 -23.47 23.03
N HIS A 3 -16.10 -23.37 22.91
CA HIS A 3 -15.32 -24.07 21.87
C HIS A 3 -15.00 -25.54 22.22
N LYS A 4 -15.58 -26.09 23.29
CA LYS A 4 -15.30 -27.47 23.74
C LYS A 4 -15.66 -28.55 22.73
N ASN A 5 -16.60 -28.26 21.82
CA ASN A 5 -17.09 -29.22 20.82
C ASN A 5 -16.35 -29.15 19.47
N SER A 6 -15.43 -28.20 19.27
CA SER A 6 -14.72 -27.98 17.99
C SER A 6 -13.29 -28.52 17.99
N GLN A 7 -12.85 -29.20 19.06
CA GLN A 7 -11.53 -29.81 19.11
C GLN A 7 -11.52 -31.16 18.39
N SER A 8 -10.57 -31.32 17.46
CA SER A 8 -10.32 -32.58 16.74
C SER A 8 -8.87 -33.00 16.91
N ALA A 9 -8.66 -34.08 17.67
CA ALA A 9 -7.33 -34.65 17.86
C ALA A 9 -6.71 -35.14 16.56
N SER A 10 -7.52 -35.63 15.62
CA SER A 10 -7.08 -36.07 14.30
C SER A 10 -6.62 -34.88 13.44
N TYR A 11 -7.30 -33.75 13.56
CA TYR A 11 -6.97 -32.54 12.80
C TYR A 11 -5.71 -31.86 13.36
N ALA A 12 -5.57 -31.85 14.69
CA ALA A 12 -4.33 -31.41 15.36
C ALA A 12 -3.12 -32.29 14.99
N ALA A 13 -3.32 -33.62 14.91
CA ALA A 13 -2.29 -34.56 14.45
C ALA A 13 -1.89 -34.36 12.98
N ALA A 14 -2.78 -33.77 12.16
CA ALA A 14 -2.50 -33.36 10.79
C ALA A 14 -1.81 -31.98 10.67
N GLY A 15 -1.52 -31.32 11.80
CA GLY A 15 -0.76 -30.08 11.84
C GLY A 15 -1.60 -28.79 11.92
N VAL A 16 -2.94 -28.89 12.11
CA VAL A 16 -3.82 -27.71 12.22
C VAL A 16 -4.26 -27.51 13.67
N ASP A 17 -3.93 -26.36 14.26
CA ASP A 17 -4.27 -26.01 15.66
C ASP A 17 -5.49 -25.09 15.74
N ILE A 18 -6.68 -25.66 15.86
CA ILE A 18 -7.94 -24.93 15.99
C ILE A 18 -7.93 -24.02 17.24
N VAL A 19 -7.29 -24.44 18.35
CA VAL A 19 -7.24 -23.67 19.60
C VAL A 19 -6.38 -22.42 19.42
N ALA A 20 -5.27 -22.53 18.70
CA ALA A 20 -4.45 -21.39 18.30
C ALA A 20 -5.25 -20.40 17.45
N GLY A 21 -6.08 -20.90 16.51
CA GLY A 21 -6.98 -20.07 15.71
C GLY A 21 -7.94 -19.23 16.57
N TYR A 22 -8.61 -19.83 17.56
CA TYR A 22 -9.50 -19.09 18.46
C TYR A 22 -8.76 -18.07 19.31
N ARG A 23 -7.56 -18.40 19.78
CA ARG A 23 -6.73 -17.46 20.53
C ARG A 23 -6.29 -16.27 19.68
N ALA A 24 -5.89 -16.49 18.44
CA ALA A 24 -5.56 -15.44 17.50
C ALA A 24 -6.74 -14.47 17.32
N VAL A 25 -7.95 -14.99 17.07
CA VAL A 25 -9.17 -14.18 16.95
C VAL A 25 -9.42 -13.35 18.20
N GLU A 26 -9.25 -13.92 19.40
CA GLU A 26 -9.45 -13.16 20.65
C GLU A 26 -8.45 -12.01 20.79
N LEU A 27 -7.18 -12.24 20.46
CA LEU A 27 -6.13 -11.22 20.49
C LEU A 27 -6.36 -10.10 19.47
N MET A 28 -6.94 -10.42 18.29
CA MET A 28 -7.22 -9.45 17.23
C MET A 28 -8.39 -8.52 17.53
N LYS A 29 -9.37 -8.91 18.33
CA LYS A 29 -10.63 -8.14 18.57
C LYS A 29 -10.40 -6.68 18.89
N LYS A 30 -9.45 -6.36 19.77
CA LYS A 30 -9.13 -4.98 20.15
C LYS A 30 -8.61 -4.13 18.98
N HIS A 31 -7.90 -4.75 18.03
CA HIS A 31 -7.37 -4.08 16.84
C HIS A 31 -8.49 -3.83 15.83
N VAL A 32 -9.30 -4.84 15.55
CA VAL A 32 -10.45 -4.74 14.63
C VAL A 32 -11.46 -3.69 15.12
N ALA A 33 -11.76 -3.66 16.43
CA ALA A 33 -12.69 -2.70 17.00
C ALA A 33 -12.32 -1.23 16.71
N ARG A 34 -11.04 -0.90 16.58
CA ARG A 34 -10.56 0.46 16.23
C ARG A 34 -10.94 0.91 14.84
N THR A 35 -11.21 -0.03 13.93
CA THR A 35 -11.52 0.25 12.52
C THR A 35 -13.01 0.44 12.26
N ARG A 36 -13.88 0.14 13.23
CA ARG A 36 -15.34 0.21 13.03
C ARG A 36 -15.79 1.63 12.73
N ASN A 37 -16.71 1.72 11.78
CA ASN A 37 -17.38 2.95 11.41
C ASN A 37 -18.88 2.69 11.22
N ASP A 38 -19.66 3.75 10.91
CA ASP A 38 -21.11 3.67 10.80
C ASP A 38 -21.63 2.70 9.72
N GLY A 39 -20.76 2.27 8.79
CA GLY A 39 -21.11 1.27 7.77
C GLY A 39 -21.10 -0.17 8.27
N CYS A 40 -20.45 -0.46 9.42
CA CYS A 40 -20.36 -1.81 9.94
C CYS A 40 -21.69 -2.23 10.57
N LEU A 41 -22.34 -3.25 10.00
CA LEU A 41 -23.63 -3.75 10.50
C LEU A 41 -23.49 -4.89 11.50
N ASP A 42 -22.44 -5.70 11.36
CA ASP A 42 -22.18 -6.88 12.18
C ASP A 42 -20.81 -6.80 12.89
N ASP A 43 -20.64 -7.63 13.93
CA ASP A 43 -19.34 -7.93 14.52
C ASP A 43 -18.58 -8.97 13.71
N VAL A 44 -17.25 -8.93 13.76
CA VAL A 44 -16.40 -9.94 13.10
C VAL A 44 -16.60 -11.31 13.73
N GLY A 45 -16.70 -12.35 12.87
CA GLY A 45 -16.87 -13.75 13.29
C GLY A 45 -18.10 -14.45 12.74
N GLY A 46 -18.91 -13.79 11.88
CA GLY A 46 -19.94 -14.42 11.06
C GLY A 46 -19.37 -15.04 9.78
N PHE A 47 -20.23 -15.59 8.93
CA PHE A 47 -19.84 -16.14 7.61
C PHE A 47 -19.40 -15.06 6.62
N GLY A 48 -19.78 -13.80 6.83
CA GLY A 48 -19.39 -12.67 6.02
C GLY A 48 -19.56 -11.35 6.76
N GLY A 49 -18.82 -10.33 6.36
CA GLY A 49 -18.96 -8.98 6.89
C GLY A 49 -20.03 -8.19 6.14
N CYS A 50 -21.04 -7.68 6.86
CA CYS A 50 -22.08 -6.83 6.29
C CYS A 50 -21.69 -5.36 6.42
N PHE A 51 -21.77 -4.63 5.31
CA PHE A 51 -21.44 -3.20 5.29
C PHE A 51 -22.52 -2.38 4.58
N GLY A 52 -23.08 -1.37 5.28
CA GLY A 52 -24.05 -0.44 4.74
C GLY A 52 -23.40 0.56 3.79
N LEU A 53 -23.90 0.68 2.57
CA LEU A 53 -23.34 1.60 1.57
C LEU A 53 -23.78 3.04 1.83
N PRO A 54 -22.84 4.01 1.95
CA PRO A 54 -23.14 5.42 2.13
C PRO A 54 -23.47 6.10 0.79
N VAL A 55 -24.62 5.76 0.22
CA VAL A 55 -25.05 6.23 -1.13
C VAL A 55 -25.78 7.57 -1.12
N ALA A 56 -26.04 8.16 0.03
CA ALA A 56 -26.75 9.44 0.14
C ALA A 56 -26.01 10.54 -0.63
N GLY A 57 -26.71 11.25 -1.49
CA GLY A 57 -26.17 12.33 -2.32
C GLY A 57 -25.42 11.87 -3.58
N MET A 58 -25.35 10.57 -3.86
CA MET A 58 -24.79 10.03 -5.12
C MET A 58 -25.92 9.84 -6.14
N GLU A 59 -25.64 10.20 -7.39
CA GLU A 59 -26.58 9.96 -8.51
C GLU A 59 -26.44 8.54 -9.03
N GLN A 60 -25.20 8.08 -9.21
CA GLN A 60 -24.88 6.72 -9.66
C GLN A 60 -23.69 6.19 -8.88
N PRO A 61 -23.91 5.53 -7.73
CA PRO A 61 -22.83 4.94 -6.94
C PRO A 61 -22.14 3.80 -7.71
N VAL A 62 -20.80 3.81 -7.70
CA VAL A 62 -19.94 2.80 -8.31
C VAL A 62 -19.02 2.25 -7.24
N LEU A 63 -18.95 0.93 -7.12
CA LEU A 63 -17.97 0.26 -6.27
C LEU A 63 -16.65 0.09 -7.03
N VAL A 64 -15.56 0.35 -6.36
CA VAL A 64 -14.19 0.14 -6.86
C VAL A 64 -13.50 -0.83 -5.91
N SER A 65 -12.85 -1.84 -6.45
CA SER A 65 -12.14 -2.84 -5.64
C SER A 65 -10.69 -2.94 -6.07
N GLY A 66 -9.82 -3.22 -5.10
CA GLY A 66 -8.40 -3.51 -5.30
C GLY A 66 -7.99 -4.68 -4.42
N THR A 67 -7.13 -5.54 -4.94
CA THR A 67 -6.50 -6.63 -4.21
C THR A 67 -5.02 -6.63 -4.49
N ASP A 68 -4.22 -6.79 -3.45
CA ASP A 68 -2.76 -6.85 -3.53
C ASP A 68 -2.19 -7.55 -2.30
N GLY A 69 -0.90 -7.87 -2.35
CA GLY A 69 -0.15 -8.44 -1.23
C GLY A 69 1.03 -7.55 -0.84
N CYS A 70 1.78 -8.01 0.15
CA CYS A 70 3.00 -7.33 0.61
C CYS A 70 4.23 -7.69 -0.22
N GLY A 71 4.11 -8.64 -1.15
CA GLY A 71 5.22 -9.16 -1.91
C GLY A 71 6.32 -9.76 -1.01
N THR A 72 7.53 -9.84 -1.53
CA THR A 72 8.63 -10.48 -0.80
C THR A 72 9.21 -9.63 0.36
N LYS A 73 8.62 -8.47 0.68
CA LYS A 73 8.89 -7.72 1.92
C LYS A 73 8.62 -8.56 3.17
N VAL A 74 7.62 -9.44 3.11
CA VAL A 74 7.30 -10.40 4.17
C VAL A 74 8.54 -11.18 4.64
N LYS A 75 9.46 -11.55 3.72
CA LYS A 75 10.67 -12.26 4.10
C LYS A 75 11.57 -11.49 5.06
N LEU A 76 11.65 -10.16 4.90
CA LEU A 76 12.40 -9.31 5.81
C LEU A 76 11.67 -9.18 7.16
N ALA A 77 10.35 -9.07 7.17
CA ALA A 77 9.56 -9.06 8.40
C ALA A 77 9.76 -10.35 9.22
N ILE A 78 9.80 -11.52 8.55
CA ILE A 78 10.09 -12.81 9.17
C ILE A 78 11.52 -12.84 9.73
N LEU A 79 12.51 -12.39 8.96
CA LEU A 79 13.90 -12.39 9.37
C LEU A 79 14.17 -11.51 10.60
N MET A 80 13.47 -10.38 10.69
CA MET A 80 13.60 -9.44 11.81
C MET A 80 12.66 -9.75 12.98
N ASP A 81 11.81 -10.78 12.85
CA ASP A 81 10.73 -11.09 13.81
C ASP A 81 9.90 -9.84 14.16
N LYS A 82 9.58 -9.03 13.12
CA LYS A 82 8.84 -7.77 13.25
C LYS A 82 7.64 -7.78 12.30
N HIS A 83 6.46 -7.97 12.87
CA HIS A 83 5.24 -8.26 12.11
C HIS A 83 4.17 -7.16 12.19
N ASP A 84 4.35 -6.16 13.05
CA ASP A 84 3.39 -5.12 13.37
C ASP A 84 3.19 -4.07 12.25
N THR A 85 4.09 -4.02 11.27
CA THR A 85 4.04 -3.03 10.19
C THR A 85 3.62 -3.59 8.84
N ILE A 86 3.82 -4.89 8.59
CA ILE A 86 3.56 -5.50 7.28
C ILE A 86 2.08 -5.44 6.87
N GLY A 87 1.17 -5.44 7.86
CA GLY A 87 -0.26 -5.27 7.62
C GLY A 87 -0.62 -3.90 7.06
N ILE A 88 0.13 -2.85 7.43
CA ILE A 88 -0.03 -1.51 6.85
C ILE A 88 0.29 -1.53 5.36
N ASP A 89 1.34 -2.27 4.96
CA ASP A 89 1.70 -2.42 3.55
C ASP A 89 0.56 -3.07 2.75
N ALA A 90 -0.03 -4.16 3.24
CA ALA A 90 -1.14 -4.83 2.56
C ALA A 90 -2.34 -3.90 2.34
N VAL A 91 -2.71 -3.12 3.36
CA VAL A 91 -3.80 -2.15 3.24
C VAL A 91 -3.43 -1.04 2.27
N ALA A 92 -2.23 -0.46 2.40
CA ALA A 92 -1.77 0.65 1.57
C ALA A 92 -1.76 0.31 0.09
N MET A 93 -1.26 -0.88 -0.27
CA MET A 93 -1.23 -1.35 -1.67
C MET A 93 -2.62 -1.37 -2.29
N CYS A 94 -3.64 -1.82 -1.54
CA CYS A 94 -5.02 -1.90 -2.03
C CYS A 94 -5.72 -0.52 -2.05
N VAL A 95 -5.64 0.26 -0.95
CA VAL A 95 -6.41 1.50 -0.82
C VAL A 95 -5.83 2.66 -1.63
N ASN A 96 -4.51 2.69 -1.84
CA ASN A 96 -3.88 3.68 -2.70
C ASN A 96 -4.27 3.48 -4.18
N ASP A 97 -4.50 2.25 -4.63
CA ASP A 97 -5.01 1.98 -5.97
C ASP A 97 -6.47 2.43 -6.13
N ILE A 98 -7.30 2.17 -5.11
CA ILE A 98 -8.70 2.61 -5.10
C ILE A 98 -8.80 4.14 -5.20
N ILE A 99 -7.97 4.87 -4.44
CA ILE A 99 -8.02 6.33 -4.45
C ILE A 99 -7.53 6.92 -5.78
N CYS A 100 -6.71 6.21 -6.56
CA CYS A 100 -6.31 6.64 -7.91
C CYS A 100 -7.50 6.79 -8.87
N VAL A 101 -8.61 6.12 -8.58
CA VAL A 101 -9.88 6.25 -9.34
C VAL A 101 -10.80 7.33 -8.72
N GLY A 102 -10.43 7.89 -7.57
CA GLY A 102 -11.25 8.86 -6.83
C GLY A 102 -12.23 8.21 -5.86
N ALA A 103 -12.14 6.90 -5.62
CA ALA A 103 -13.05 6.20 -4.73
C ALA A 103 -12.60 6.27 -3.27
N LYS A 104 -13.55 6.53 -2.36
CA LYS A 104 -13.34 6.49 -0.91
C LYS A 104 -13.35 5.02 -0.45
N PRO A 105 -12.29 4.49 0.18
CA PRO A 105 -12.30 3.17 0.79
C PRO A 105 -13.41 3.04 1.83
N LEU A 106 -14.10 1.91 1.82
CA LEU A 106 -15.19 1.57 2.72
C LEU A 106 -14.78 0.51 3.73
N PHE A 107 -14.32 -0.64 3.22
CA PHE A 107 -13.92 -1.76 4.03
C PHE A 107 -12.77 -2.54 3.41
N PHE A 108 -12.16 -3.36 4.24
CA PHE A 108 -11.02 -4.22 3.93
C PHE A 108 -11.25 -5.63 4.45
N LEU A 109 -10.72 -6.60 3.74
CA LEU A 109 -10.60 -8.00 4.12
C LEU A 109 -9.15 -8.42 3.94
N ASP A 110 -8.61 -9.19 4.88
CA ASP A 110 -7.29 -9.80 4.76
C ASP A 110 -7.35 -11.31 4.53
N TYR A 111 -6.30 -11.85 3.95
CA TYR A 111 -6.04 -13.28 3.87
C TYR A 111 -4.61 -13.55 4.30
N ILE A 112 -4.45 -14.33 5.38
CA ILE A 112 -3.16 -14.74 5.91
C ILE A 112 -3.00 -16.25 5.69
N ALA A 113 -2.09 -16.64 4.79
CA ALA A 113 -1.63 -18.01 4.67
C ALA A 113 -0.39 -18.18 5.56
N CYS A 114 -0.34 -19.18 6.44
CA CYS A 114 0.82 -19.40 7.30
C CYS A 114 1.16 -20.89 7.39
N GLY A 115 2.45 -21.19 7.58
CA GLY A 115 2.88 -22.57 7.80
C GLY A 115 2.39 -23.12 9.13
N LYS A 116 2.37 -22.25 10.15
CA LYS A 116 1.82 -22.54 11.48
C LYS A 116 1.15 -21.30 12.06
N ASN A 117 -0.04 -21.45 12.63
CA ASN A 117 -0.73 -20.37 13.33
C ASN A 117 -0.08 -20.13 14.70
N ILE A 118 0.70 -19.03 14.80
CA ILE A 118 1.24 -18.51 16.05
C ILE A 118 0.37 -17.32 16.45
N PRO A 119 -0.53 -17.46 17.44
CA PRO A 119 -1.57 -16.48 17.73
C PRO A 119 -1.08 -15.05 17.93
N GLU A 120 0.03 -14.89 18.63
CA GLU A 120 0.62 -13.58 18.89
C GLU A 120 1.14 -12.92 17.59
N LYS A 121 1.83 -13.67 16.73
CA LYS A 121 2.32 -13.20 15.44
C LYS A 121 1.16 -12.80 14.53
N ILE A 122 0.13 -13.64 14.43
CA ILE A 122 -1.07 -13.33 13.64
C ILE A 122 -1.75 -12.06 14.17
N ALA A 123 -1.86 -11.91 15.49
CA ALA A 123 -2.44 -10.71 16.09
C ALA A 123 -1.62 -9.44 15.80
N GLU A 124 -0.30 -9.51 15.74
CA GLU A 124 0.57 -8.40 15.34
C GLU A 124 0.35 -8.03 13.88
N ILE A 125 0.29 -9.01 12.97
CA ILE A 125 0.01 -8.79 11.54
C ILE A 125 -1.34 -8.08 11.38
N VAL A 126 -2.41 -8.61 11.99
CA VAL A 126 -3.75 -8.02 11.94
C VAL A 126 -3.79 -6.67 12.65
N GLY A 127 -2.96 -6.45 13.68
CA GLY A 127 -2.74 -5.15 14.29
C GLY A 127 -2.25 -4.10 13.29
N GLY A 128 -1.32 -4.48 12.42
CA GLY A 128 -0.84 -3.65 11.30
C GLY A 128 -1.93 -3.43 10.24
N VAL A 129 -2.70 -4.46 9.89
CA VAL A 129 -3.85 -4.31 8.96
C VAL A 129 -4.87 -3.32 9.54
N ALA A 130 -5.22 -3.46 10.81
CA ALA A 130 -6.15 -2.55 11.47
C ALA A 130 -5.62 -1.10 11.51
N GLU A 131 -4.31 -0.91 11.72
CA GLU A 131 -3.70 0.42 11.67
C GLU A 131 -3.81 1.03 10.27
N GLY A 132 -3.51 0.27 9.22
CA GLY A 132 -3.71 0.71 7.83
C GLY A 132 -5.17 1.07 7.53
N CYS A 133 -6.12 0.31 8.05
CA CYS A 133 -7.55 0.60 7.95
C CYS A 133 -7.92 1.91 8.65
N VAL A 134 -7.41 2.17 9.85
CA VAL A 134 -7.62 3.45 10.57
C VAL A 134 -7.05 4.63 9.78
N GLN A 135 -5.84 4.48 9.21
CA GLN A 135 -5.21 5.52 8.40
C GLN A 135 -6.02 5.82 7.14
N SER A 136 -6.56 4.81 6.46
CA SER A 136 -7.37 4.98 5.25
C SER A 136 -8.84 5.33 5.51
N GLY A 137 -9.33 5.13 6.75
CA GLY A 137 -10.74 5.28 7.10
C GLY A 137 -11.63 4.11 6.66
N ALA A 138 -11.03 3.00 6.20
CA ALA A 138 -11.72 1.75 5.92
C ALA A 138 -12.00 0.97 7.20
N ALA A 139 -13.03 0.10 7.18
CA ALA A 139 -13.31 -0.82 8.27
C ALA A 139 -12.75 -2.22 7.94
N LEU A 140 -12.04 -2.84 8.86
CA LEU A 140 -11.71 -4.26 8.77
C LEU A 140 -12.93 -5.08 9.20
N ILE A 141 -13.67 -5.64 8.22
CA ILE A 141 -14.97 -6.30 8.48
C ILE A 141 -14.89 -7.82 8.47
N GLY A 142 -13.76 -8.39 8.12
CA GLY A 142 -13.52 -9.83 8.09
C GLY A 142 -12.15 -10.14 7.54
N GLY A 143 -11.86 -11.41 7.43
CA GLY A 143 -10.61 -11.94 6.90
C GLY A 143 -10.54 -13.44 7.10
N GLU A 144 -9.42 -14.04 6.70
CA GLU A 144 -9.17 -15.46 6.84
C GLU A 144 -7.71 -15.69 7.27
N THR A 145 -7.51 -16.65 8.16
CA THR A 145 -6.18 -17.17 8.50
C THR A 145 -6.18 -18.68 8.26
N ALA A 146 -5.37 -19.13 7.31
CA ALA A 146 -5.29 -20.54 6.92
C ALA A 146 -3.91 -21.11 7.23
N GLU A 147 -3.87 -22.23 7.98
CA GLU A 147 -2.64 -23.01 8.16
C GLU A 147 -2.42 -23.92 6.96
N HIS A 148 -1.16 -23.91 6.47
CA HIS A 148 -0.72 -24.71 5.33
C HIS A 148 0.46 -25.61 5.73
N PRO A 149 0.24 -26.58 6.65
CA PRO A 149 1.28 -27.48 7.10
C PRO A 149 1.81 -28.33 5.94
N GLY A 150 3.14 -28.39 5.79
CA GLY A 150 3.78 -29.11 4.71
C GLY A 150 3.82 -28.38 3.35
N LEU A 151 3.06 -27.32 3.17
CA LEU A 151 3.11 -26.45 2.00
C LEU A 151 4.03 -25.24 2.23
N MET A 152 4.01 -24.71 3.45
CA MET A 152 4.86 -23.61 3.88
C MET A 152 5.70 -24.01 5.09
N PRO A 153 6.94 -23.48 5.24
CA PRO A 153 7.70 -23.57 6.49
C PRO A 153 6.88 -23.01 7.66
N ALA A 154 7.08 -23.55 8.87
CA ALA A 154 6.28 -23.17 10.04
C ALA A 154 6.37 -21.67 10.39
N GLU A 155 7.51 -21.04 10.11
CA GLU A 155 7.79 -19.63 10.39
C GLU A 155 7.28 -18.69 9.30
N ASP A 156 7.04 -19.21 8.11
CA ASP A 156 6.68 -18.42 6.94
C ASP A 156 5.18 -18.13 6.91
N TYR A 157 4.83 -17.00 6.33
CA TYR A 157 3.45 -16.60 6.02
C TYR A 157 3.43 -15.74 4.75
N ASP A 158 2.25 -15.60 4.17
CA ASP A 158 1.96 -14.61 3.16
C ASP A 158 0.70 -13.83 3.57
N LEU A 159 0.64 -12.57 3.14
CA LEU A 159 -0.44 -11.65 3.49
C LEU A 159 -0.92 -10.94 2.23
N ALA A 160 -2.21 -11.07 1.96
CA ALA A 160 -2.90 -10.34 0.92
C ALA A 160 -4.12 -9.62 1.48
N GLY A 161 -4.57 -8.59 0.76
CA GLY A 161 -5.74 -7.82 1.12
C GLY A 161 -6.69 -7.62 -0.04
N PHE A 162 -7.92 -7.29 0.31
CA PHE A 162 -8.97 -6.91 -0.60
C PHE A 162 -9.72 -5.70 -0.03
N ALA A 163 -9.68 -4.59 -0.76
CA ALA A 163 -10.37 -3.37 -0.39
C ALA A 163 -11.53 -3.08 -1.33
N VAL A 164 -12.59 -2.51 -0.79
CA VAL A 164 -13.70 -1.96 -1.57
C VAL A 164 -13.90 -0.51 -1.20
N GLY A 165 -14.02 0.33 -2.22
CA GLY A 165 -14.35 1.74 -2.12
C GLY A 165 -15.58 2.10 -2.93
N ILE A 166 -16.06 3.34 -2.78
CA ILE A 166 -17.23 3.88 -3.47
C ILE A 166 -16.90 5.25 -4.06
N VAL A 167 -17.45 5.51 -5.23
CA VAL A 167 -17.41 6.83 -5.89
C VAL A 167 -18.70 7.07 -6.66
N ASP A 168 -19.16 8.31 -6.77
CA ASP A 168 -20.20 8.65 -7.73
C ASP A 168 -19.60 8.60 -9.15
N LYS A 169 -20.26 7.96 -10.10
CA LYS A 169 -19.78 7.80 -11.48
C LYS A 169 -19.26 9.10 -12.11
N LYS A 170 -19.93 10.22 -11.85
CA LYS A 170 -19.53 11.54 -12.35
C LYS A 170 -18.27 12.11 -11.71
N LYS A 171 -17.84 11.55 -10.56
CA LYS A 171 -16.62 11.93 -9.82
C LYS A 171 -15.45 11.00 -10.06
N ILE A 172 -15.62 9.95 -10.86
CA ILE A 172 -14.51 9.10 -11.27
C ILE A 172 -13.48 9.97 -11.99
N ILE A 173 -12.21 9.86 -11.58
CA ILE A 173 -11.11 10.59 -12.19
C ILE A 173 -11.01 10.17 -13.66
N ASN A 174 -11.11 11.16 -14.53
CA ASN A 174 -11.11 10.94 -15.98
C ASN A 174 -9.91 11.62 -16.62
N LYS A 175 -8.94 10.82 -17.04
CA LYS A 175 -7.73 11.28 -17.72
C LYS A 175 -7.98 12.00 -19.05
N ASP A 176 -9.11 11.75 -19.72
CA ASP A 176 -9.43 12.39 -21.01
C ASP A 176 -9.67 13.91 -20.87
N ARG A 177 -9.77 14.42 -19.64
CA ARG A 177 -9.84 15.85 -19.36
C ARG A 177 -8.47 16.52 -19.21
N MET A 178 -7.38 15.73 -19.28
CA MET A 178 -6.01 16.22 -19.19
C MET A 178 -5.65 17.04 -20.42
N SER A 179 -4.82 18.05 -20.24
CA SER A 179 -4.41 18.97 -21.30
C SER A 179 -2.92 19.25 -21.23
N GLU A 180 -2.33 19.66 -22.38
CA GLU A 180 -0.99 20.22 -22.39
C GLU A 180 -0.89 21.43 -21.45
N GLY A 181 0.16 21.48 -20.65
CA GLY A 181 0.39 22.50 -19.62
C GLY A 181 -0.15 22.13 -18.24
N ASP A 182 -0.91 21.05 -18.08
CA ASP A 182 -1.22 20.52 -16.74
C ASP A 182 0.08 20.11 -16.03
N VAL A 183 0.08 20.15 -14.71
CA VAL A 183 1.27 19.99 -13.88
C VAL A 183 1.25 18.68 -13.11
N VAL A 184 2.40 18.02 -13.06
CA VAL A 184 2.60 16.78 -12.31
C VAL A 184 3.16 17.10 -10.93
N ILE A 185 2.40 16.78 -9.89
CA ILE A 185 2.77 16.91 -8.47
C ILE A 185 3.15 15.51 -7.95
N ALA A 186 4.28 15.42 -7.25
CA ALA A 186 4.70 14.25 -6.49
C ALA A 186 4.24 14.34 -5.05
N LEU A 187 3.83 13.22 -4.48
CA LEU A 187 3.69 13.01 -3.04
C LEU A 187 4.84 12.09 -2.60
N ALA A 188 5.63 12.56 -1.63
CA ALA A 188 6.79 11.83 -1.17
C ALA A 188 6.43 10.45 -0.59
N SER A 189 7.25 9.45 -0.90
CA SER A 189 7.18 8.13 -0.26
C SER A 189 7.89 8.14 1.11
N THR A 190 7.63 7.11 1.91
CA THR A 190 8.32 6.87 3.20
C THR A 190 9.53 5.96 3.07
N GLY A 191 9.80 5.47 1.88
CA GLY A 191 10.85 4.51 1.57
C GLY A 191 10.54 3.79 0.26
N ILE A 192 11.01 2.55 0.13
CA ILE A 192 10.76 1.74 -1.05
C ILE A 192 9.32 1.21 -1.13
N HIS A 193 8.53 1.42 -0.08
CA HIS A 193 7.19 0.89 0.09
C HIS A 193 7.17 -0.65 0.12
N SER A 194 6.38 -1.30 -0.76
CA SER A 194 6.26 -2.75 -0.80
C SER A 194 6.62 -3.37 -2.16
N ASN A 195 7.38 -2.65 -2.99
CA ASN A 195 7.76 -3.08 -4.33
C ASN A 195 9.28 -3.14 -4.51
N GLY A 196 9.75 -3.98 -5.44
CA GLY A 196 11.17 -4.11 -5.74
C GLY A 196 11.97 -4.93 -4.71
N PHE A 197 11.31 -5.61 -3.75
CA PHE A 197 11.98 -6.36 -2.68
C PHE A 197 12.79 -7.56 -3.18
N SER A 198 12.43 -8.18 -4.31
CA SER A 198 13.25 -9.24 -4.90
C SER A 198 14.65 -8.75 -5.27
N LEU A 199 14.74 -7.51 -5.79
CA LEU A 199 16.03 -6.88 -6.07
C LEU A 199 16.76 -6.49 -4.78
N CYS A 200 16.07 -5.89 -3.80
CA CYS A 200 16.64 -5.57 -2.49
C CYS A 200 17.21 -6.82 -1.80
N ARG A 201 16.49 -7.94 -1.82
CA ARG A 201 16.94 -9.21 -1.24
C ARG A 201 18.26 -9.67 -1.85
N LYS A 202 18.38 -9.55 -3.17
CA LYS A 202 19.62 -9.89 -3.90
C LYS A 202 20.75 -8.92 -3.58
N VAL A 203 20.49 -7.61 -3.65
CA VAL A 203 21.52 -6.55 -3.47
C VAL A 203 22.07 -6.58 -2.06
N PHE A 204 21.24 -6.66 -1.05
CA PHE A 204 21.64 -6.62 0.36
C PHE A 204 21.90 -7.99 0.99
N GLY A 205 21.73 -9.09 0.24
CA GLY A 205 21.94 -10.44 0.75
C GLY A 205 20.99 -10.83 1.88
N ILE A 206 19.73 -10.38 1.82
CA ILE A 206 18.72 -10.59 2.87
C ILE A 206 18.52 -12.09 3.13
N ASP A 207 18.45 -12.91 2.09
CA ASP A 207 18.21 -14.34 2.21
C ASP A 207 19.34 -15.09 2.95
N ASN A 208 20.54 -14.50 2.98
CA ASN A 208 21.70 -15.04 3.69
C ASN A 208 21.91 -14.36 5.05
N ASN A 209 20.95 -13.58 5.52
CA ASN A 209 21.02 -12.82 6.77
C ASN A 209 22.33 -12.03 6.90
N ASN A 210 22.65 -11.22 5.87
CA ASN A 210 23.88 -10.43 5.83
C ASN A 210 23.99 -9.52 7.05
N PRO A 211 25.06 -9.58 7.85
CA PRO A 211 25.23 -8.74 9.05
C PRO A 211 25.18 -7.23 8.79
N GLU A 212 25.56 -6.78 7.59
CA GLU A 212 25.52 -5.37 7.20
C GLU A 212 24.09 -4.77 7.25
N LEU A 213 23.06 -5.62 7.17
CA LEU A 213 21.65 -5.21 7.30
C LEU A 213 21.35 -4.52 8.63
N TYR A 214 22.11 -4.85 9.68
CA TYR A 214 21.88 -4.43 11.06
C TYR A 214 22.86 -3.36 11.55
N ILE A 215 23.78 -2.91 10.67
CA ILE A 215 24.72 -1.85 10.99
C ILE A 215 24.07 -0.49 10.69
N PRO A 216 24.02 0.44 11.67
CA PRO A 216 23.53 1.80 11.43
C PRO A 216 24.32 2.50 10.33
N GLN A 217 23.59 3.16 9.41
CA GLN A 217 24.16 3.89 8.27
C GLN A 217 23.98 5.39 8.47
N ASP A 218 25.05 6.16 8.40
CA ASP A 218 24.97 7.64 8.50
C ASP A 218 24.08 8.23 7.40
N SER A 219 24.15 7.67 6.18
CA SER A 219 23.32 8.07 5.03
C SER A 219 21.82 7.86 5.27
N LEU A 220 21.45 6.94 6.17
CA LEU A 220 20.05 6.66 6.55
C LEU A 220 19.65 7.36 7.86
N GLY A 221 20.42 8.38 8.28
CA GLY A 221 20.16 9.09 9.54
C GLY A 221 20.35 8.23 10.78
N GLY A 222 21.29 7.28 10.73
CA GLY A 222 21.62 6.35 11.83
C GLY A 222 20.71 5.13 11.91
N LYS A 223 19.74 4.97 11.00
CA LYS A 223 18.95 3.72 10.88
C LYS A 223 19.75 2.63 10.18
N THR A 224 19.40 1.39 10.45
CA THR A 224 19.94 0.24 9.71
C THR A 224 19.22 0.09 8.36
N ILE A 225 19.83 -0.66 7.44
CA ILE A 225 19.20 -1.01 6.16
C ILE A 225 17.89 -1.78 6.42
N ALA A 226 17.90 -2.75 7.32
CA ALA A 226 16.75 -3.57 7.63
C ALA A 226 15.56 -2.75 8.19
N GLU A 227 15.81 -1.83 9.14
CA GLU A 227 14.80 -0.91 9.65
C GLU A 227 14.23 0.01 8.57
N THR A 228 15.10 0.53 7.70
CA THR A 228 14.68 1.43 6.60
C THR A 228 13.82 0.69 5.58
N LEU A 229 14.18 -0.53 5.22
CA LEU A 229 13.42 -1.37 4.30
C LEU A 229 12.05 -1.79 4.86
N LEU A 230 11.92 -1.98 6.19
CA LEU A 230 10.65 -2.31 6.84
C LEU A 230 9.73 -1.10 7.05
N THR A 231 10.18 0.13 6.74
CA THR A 231 9.29 1.29 6.82
C THR A 231 8.01 1.02 6.01
N PRO A 232 6.81 1.20 6.63
CA PRO A 232 5.56 0.90 5.95
C PRO A 232 5.30 1.79 4.73
N THR A 233 4.57 1.25 3.77
CA THR A 233 4.00 1.99 2.66
C THR A 233 3.08 3.09 3.17
N LYS A 234 3.26 4.30 2.67
CA LYS A 234 2.43 5.45 3.03
C LYS A 234 1.03 5.32 2.45
N ILE A 235 0.02 5.66 3.25
CA ILE A 235 -1.39 5.71 2.85
C ILE A 235 -1.76 7.15 2.54
N TYR A 236 -2.16 7.44 1.30
CA TYR A 236 -2.45 8.79 0.79
C TYR A 236 -3.95 9.14 0.80
N VAL A 237 -4.80 8.23 1.26
CA VAL A 237 -6.26 8.31 1.09
C VAL A 237 -6.84 9.62 1.62
N LYS A 238 -6.51 10.02 2.86
CA LYS A 238 -7.12 11.20 3.50
C LYS A 238 -6.72 12.50 2.80
N SER A 239 -5.46 12.63 2.44
CA SER A 239 -4.93 13.83 1.77
C SER A 239 -5.50 13.96 0.34
N VAL A 240 -5.58 12.85 -0.39
CA VAL A 240 -6.14 12.83 -1.75
C VAL A 240 -7.66 13.09 -1.73
N LEU A 241 -8.42 12.49 -0.81
CA LEU A 241 -9.85 12.80 -0.67
C LEU A 241 -10.09 14.28 -0.40
N ALA A 242 -9.30 14.89 0.49
CA ALA A 242 -9.39 16.33 0.76
C ALA A 242 -9.06 17.18 -0.48
N LEU A 243 -8.09 16.74 -1.29
CA LEU A 243 -7.75 17.39 -2.55
C LEU A 243 -8.89 17.34 -3.56
N LEU A 244 -9.51 16.17 -3.72
CA LEU A 244 -10.60 15.93 -4.68
C LEU A 244 -11.86 16.74 -4.41
N GLU A 245 -12.01 17.27 -3.20
CA GLU A 245 -13.14 18.17 -2.87
C GLU A 245 -13.03 19.57 -3.49
N LYS A 246 -11.81 20.01 -3.84
CA LYS A 246 -11.53 21.40 -4.20
C LYS A 246 -10.72 21.60 -5.47
N VAL A 247 -10.03 20.57 -5.94
CA VAL A 247 -9.13 20.64 -7.09
C VAL A 247 -9.62 19.68 -8.18
N ASP A 248 -9.55 20.14 -9.43
CA ASP A 248 -9.93 19.36 -10.61
C ASP A 248 -8.79 18.40 -11.00
N VAL A 249 -8.64 17.33 -10.24
CA VAL A 249 -7.60 16.31 -10.49
C VAL A 249 -7.89 15.57 -11.80
N LYS A 250 -6.89 15.53 -12.69
CA LYS A 250 -7.00 14.93 -14.02
C LYS A 250 -6.49 13.49 -14.08
N GLY A 251 -5.55 13.14 -13.23
CA GLY A 251 -4.97 11.80 -13.14
C GLY A 251 -4.23 11.60 -11.83
N ILE A 252 -4.21 10.37 -11.36
CA ILE A 252 -3.42 9.94 -10.19
C ILE A 252 -2.75 8.62 -10.55
N SER A 253 -1.48 8.46 -10.18
CA SER A 253 -0.75 7.20 -10.32
C SER A 253 -0.11 6.82 -8.98
N HIS A 254 -0.41 5.64 -8.48
CA HIS A 254 0.31 5.00 -7.38
C HIS A 254 1.59 4.39 -7.94
N ILE A 255 2.75 4.84 -7.46
CA ILE A 255 4.04 4.39 -7.99
C ILE A 255 4.48 3.11 -7.26
N THR A 256 4.22 1.99 -7.89
CA THR A 256 4.46 0.63 -7.40
C THR A 256 5.52 -0.10 -8.25
N GLY A 257 5.44 -1.42 -8.38
CA GLY A 257 6.30 -2.19 -9.30
C GLY A 257 6.20 -1.67 -10.74
N GLY A 258 7.32 -1.60 -11.43
CA GLY A 258 7.43 -0.94 -12.72
C GLY A 258 7.76 0.56 -12.65
N GLY A 259 7.80 1.14 -11.43
CA GLY A 259 8.26 2.51 -11.18
C GLY A 259 7.53 3.58 -11.98
N PHE A 260 8.25 4.62 -12.37
CA PHE A 260 7.69 5.74 -13.14
C PHE A 260 7.21 5.32 -14.52
N TYR A 261 7.98 4.45 -15.19
CA TYR A 261 7.76 4.09 -16.60
C TYR A 261 6.51 3.24 -16.83
N GLU A 262 6.05 2.48 -15.85
CA GLU A 262 4.84 1.67 -15.97
C GLU A 262 3.61 2.27 -15.28
N ASN A 263 3.80 3.05 -14.20
CA ASN A 263 2.67 3.53 -13.43
C ASN A 263 2.16 4.90 -13.90
N ILE A 264 3.02 5.87 -14.18
CA ILE A 264 2.60 7.19 -14.67
C ILE A 264 1.79 7.08 -15.97
N PRO A 265 2.19 6.28 -16.99
CA PRO A 265 1.45 6.13 -18.24
C PRO A 265 0.00 5.67 -18.10
N ARG A 266 -0.35 4.97 -17.01
CA ARG A 266 -1.73 4.49 -16.79
C ARG A 266 -2.73 5.63 -16.65
N SER A 267 -2.30 6.75 -16.08
CA SER A 267 -3.12 7.94 -15.90
C SER A 267 -3.01 8.96 -17.04
N ILE A 268 -2.16 8.73 -18.06
CA ILE A 268 -1.95 9.66 -19.17
C ILE A 268 -2.77 9.19 -20.40
N PRO A 269 -3.57 10.05 -21.04
CA PRO A 269 -4.29 9.70 -22.27
C PRO A 269 -3.33 9.62 -23.48
N ASP A 270 -3.84 9.12 -24.61
CA ASP A 270 -3.09 9.12 -25.86
C ASP A 270 -2.87 10.54 -26.37
N GLY A 271 -1.76 10.79 -27.02
CA GLY A 271 -1.38 12.13 -27.51
C GLY A 271 -0.75 13.06 -26.46
N LEU A 272 -0.69 12.63 -25.20
CA LEU A 272 -0.06 13.38 -24.13
C LEU A 272 1.03 12.55 -23.44
N CYS A 273 1.98 13.27 -22.80
CA CYS A 273 3.12 12.72 -22.10
C CYS A 273 3.39 13.49 -20.81
N ALA A 274 3.69 12.79 -19.73
CA ALA A 274 4.24 13.38 -18.53
C ALA A 274 5.75 13.57 -18.71
N LYS A 275 6.20 14.82 -18.83
CA LYS A 275 7.59 15.20 -18.86
C LYS A 275 8.06 15.48 -17.42
N ILE A 276 8.89 14.57 -16.90
CA ILE A 276 9.37 14.60 -15.51
C ILE A 276 10.81 15.16 -15.47
N ASP A 277 11.03 16.16 -14.66
CA ASP A 277 12.36 16.67 -14.31
C ASP A 277 12.96 15.78 -13.20
N LYS A 278 13.96 14.97 -13.55
CA LYS A 278 14.64 14.09 -12.58
C LYS A 278 15.31 14.89 -11.46
N ALA A 279 15.79 16.10 -11.73
CA ALA A 279 16.44 16.94 -10.71
C ALA A 279 15.44 17.44 -9.65
N ALA A 280 14.15 17.49 -9.99
CA ALA A 280 13.10 17.83 -9.04
C ALA A 280 12.68 16.64 -8.14
N VAL A 281 13.01 15.39 -8.51
CA VAL A 281 12.66 14.21 -7.73
C VAL A 281 13.53 14.14 -6.47
N LYS A 282 12.90 14.14 -5.30
CA LYS A 282 13.58 13.99 -3.99
C LYS A 282 13.88 12.52 -3.72
N VAL A 283 14.96 12.02 -4.34
CA VAL A 283 15.39 10.62 -4.16
C VAL A 283 15.81 10.38 -2.71
N LEU A 284 15.29 9.31 -2.09
CA LEU A 284 15.64 8.96 -0.72
C LEU A 284 16.97 8.17 -0.69
N PRO A 285 17.81 8.34 0.36
CA PRO A 285 19.15 7.75 0.43
C PRO A 285 19.20 6.22 0.28
N ILE A 286 18.12 5.52 0.62
CA ILE A 286 18.04 4.06 0.44
C ILE A 286 18.16 3.63 -1.03
N PHE A 287 17.69 4.46 -1.97
CA PHE A 287 17.79 4.17 -3.40
C PHE A 287 19.22 4.31 -3.90
N ASP A 288 20.00 5.26 -3.35
CA ASP A 288 21.42 5.40 -3.65
C ASP A 288 22.22 4.18 -3.16
N LEU A 289 21.86 3.64 -1.99
CA LEU A 289 22.47 2.41 -1.48
C LEU A 289 22.13 1.20 -2.37
N ILE A 290 20.87 1.06 -2.80
CA ILE A 290 20.48 -0.02 -3.72
C ILE A 290 21.25 0.10 -5.04
N ALA A 291 21.31 1.30 -5.62
CA ALA A 291 21.99 1.53 -6.88
C ALA A 291 23.49 1.23 -6.78
N SER A 292 24.15 1.73 -5.73
CA SER A 292 25.60 1.56 -5.55
C SER A 292 26.01 0.14 -5.20
N TRP A 293 25.31 -0.51 -4.26
CA TRP A 293 25.65 -1.88 -3.85
C TRP A 293 25.30 -2.91 -4.92
N GLY A 294 24.18 -2.69 -5.63
CA GLY A 294 23.72 -3.57 -6.69
C GLY A 294 24.32 -3.28 -8.06
N ASN A 295 25.06 -2.17 -8.20
CA ASN A 295 25.48 -1.62 -9.49
C ASN A 295 24.30 -1.56 -10.48
N VAL A 296 23.14 -1.03 -9.98
CA VAL A 296 21.88 -0.96 -10.73
C VAL A 296 21.86 0.33 -11.54
N PRO A 297 21.68 0.26 -12.87
CA PRO A 297 21.60 1.47 -13.70
C PRO A 297 20.42 2.37 -13.31
N GLU A 298 20.59 3.70 -13.45
CA GLU A 298 19.56 4.69 -13.13
C GLU A 298 18.21 4.37 -13.78
N ARG A 299 18.22 3.99 -15.06
CA ARG A 299 17.02 3.59 -15.81
C ARG A 299 16.27 2.46 -15.10
N ASP A 300 16.98 1.44 -14.64
CA ASP A 300 16.40 0.28 -13.97
C ASP A 300 15.88 0.65 -12.57
N MET A 301 16.55 1.59 -11.88
CA MET A 301 16.07 2.14 -10.62
C MET A 301 14.71 2.80 -10.79
N PHE A 302 14.54 3.72 -11.76
CA PHE A 302 13.25 4.36 -12.06
C PHE A 302 12.20 3.42 -12.66
N ASN A 303 12.61 2.27 -13.19
CA ASN A 303 11.70 1.23 -13.70
C ASN A 303 11.31 0.20 -12.64
N THR A 304 11.99 0.17 -11.48
CA THR A 304 11.72 -0.81 -10.42
C THR A 304 11.10 -0.17 -9.19
N TYR A 305 11.51 1.05 -8.85
CA TYR A 305 11.23 1.71 -7.59
C TYR A 305 10.47 3.02 -7.75
N ASN A 306 9.89 3.48 -6.65
CA ASN A 306 9.22 4.77 -6.56
C ASN A 306 10.18 5.98 -6.47
N MET A 307 11.47 5.76 -6.27
CA MET A 307 12.54 6.76 -6.20
C MET A 307 12.25 7.95 -5.27
N GLY A 308 11.40 7.76 -4.24
CA GLY A 308 10.99 8.82 -3.32
C GLY A 308 9.62 9.43 -3.63
N VAL A 309 8.96 9.02 -4.69
CA VAL A 309 7.61 9.48 -5.10
C VAL A 309 6.64 8.31 -5.00
N GLY A 310 5.82 8.27 -3.94
CA GLY A 310 4.88 7.18 -3.79
C GLY A 310 3.60 7.34 -4.61
N MET A 311 3.23 8.59 -4.93
CA MET A 311 2.07 8.91 -5.77
C MET A 311 2.34 10.13 -6.60
N SER A 312 1.88 10.16 -7.86
CA SER A 312 1.86 11.35 -8.70
C SER A 312 0.43 11.78 -9.00
N ILE A 313 0.19 13.10 -9.04
CA ILE A 313 -1.12 13.70 -9.28
C ILE A 313 -0.99 14.75 -10.38
N VAL A 314 -1.93 14.75 -11.33
CA VAL A 314 -1.98 15.74 -12.40
C VAL A 314 -3.13 16.72 -12.15
N VAL A 315 -2.80 18.01 -12.13
CA VAL A 315 -3.74 19.10 -11.88
C VAL A 315 -3.56 20.24 -12.90
N PRO A 316 -4.59 21.08 -13.15
CA PRO A 316 -4.44 22.30 -13.95
C PRO A 316 -3.38 23.23 -13.37
N ALA A 317 -2.63 23.93 -14.24
CA ALA A 317 -1.55 24.83 -13.83
C ALA A 317 -1.99 25.94 -12.87
N ASP A 318 -3.21 26.46 -13.04
CA ASP A 318 -3.81 27.51 -12.19
C ASP A 318 -4.28 26.99 -10.81
N GLN A 319 -4.30 25.67 -10.60
CA GLN A 319 -4.69 25.05 -9.32
C GLN A 319 -3.53 24.46 -8.51
N VAL A 320 -2.30 24.56 -9.01
CA VAL A 320 -1.10 23.97 -8.38
C VAL A 320 -0.89 24.46 -6.95
N GLU A 321 -0.92 25.79 -6.71
CA GLU A 321 -0.73 26.34 -5.37
C GLU A 321 -1.79 25.86 -4.40
N THR A 322 -3.07 25.87 -4.82
CA THR A 322 -4.18 25.35 -4.02
C THR A 322 -4.00 23.85 -3.70
N ALA A 323 -3.55 23.06 -4.68
CA ALA A 323 -3.30 21.64 -4.49
C ALA A 323 -2.18 21.38 -3.48
N LEU A 324 -1.06 22.09 -3.61
CA LEU A 324 0.08 21.97 -2.70
C LEU A 324 -0.29 22.39 -1.27
N ASP A 325 -1.05 23.47 -1.10
CA ASP A 325 -1.51 23.93 0.21
C ASP A 325 -2.43 22.91 0.89
N ILE A 326 -3.39 22.31 0.16
CA ILE A 326 -4.28 21.27 0.69
C ILE A 326 -3.48 20.04 1.09
N LEU A 327 -2.58 19.57 0.22
CA LEU A 327 -1.76 18.40 0.49
C LEU A 327 -0.86 18.62 1.71
N LYS A 328 -0.20 19.76 1.80
CA LYS A 328 0.63 20.15 2.94
C LYS A 328 -0.17 20.26 4.25
N ALA A 329 -1.37 20.84 4.20
CA ALA A 329 -2.25 20.93 5.38
C ALA A 329 -2.69 19.54 5.88
N ASN A 330 -2.68 18.53 5.00
CA ASN A 330 -2.97 17.14 5.33
C ASN A 330 -1.70 16.27 5.60
N GLY A 331 -0.55 16.92 5.77
CA GLY A 331 0.70 16.26 6.20
C GLY A 331 1.51 15.64 5.06
N GLU A 332 1.24 16.00 3.79
CA GLU A 332 2.04 15.54 2.67
C GLU A 332 3.26 16.43 2.42
N ASP A 333 4.41 15.83 2.13
CA ASP A 333 5.49 16.50 1.41
C ASP A 333 5.19 16.37 -0.08
N ALA A 334 4.52 17.40 -0.61
CA ALA A 334 4.10 17.46 -2.01
C ALA A 334 4.85 18.55 -2.75
N TYR A 335 5.27 18.28 -3.97
CA TYR A 335 6.05 19.19 -4.81
C TYR A 335 5.89 18.90 -6.30
N VAL A 336 6.15 19.91 -7.15
CA VAL A 336 6.08 19.77 -8.60
C VAL A 336 7.29 18.98 -9.11
N ILE A 337 7.05 18.02 -10.00
CA ILE A 337 8.11 17.22 -10.65
C ILE A 337 8.07 17.29 -12.17
N GLY A 338 7.09 17.94 -12.77
CA GLY A 338 6.99 18.01 -14.22
C GLY A 338 5.69 18.59 -14.72
N SER A 339 5.45 18.41 -16.00
CA SER A 339 4.26 18.91 -16.68
C SER A 339 3.82 17.98 -17.79
N ILE A 340 2.60 18.16 -18.24
CA ILE A 340 2.03 17.42 -19.36
C ILE A 340 2.36 18.16 -20.66
N ILE A 341 2.90 17.43 -21.62
CA ILE A 341 3.22 17.90 -22.97
C ILE A 341 2.53 17.05 -24.03
N LYS A 342 2.47 17.54 -25.28
CA LYS A 342 2.06 16.73 -26.41
C LYS A 342 3.17 15.76 -26.81
N ASN A 343 2.82 14.50 -26.95
CA ASN A 343 3.71 13.47 -27.49
C ASN A 343 2.86 12.24 -27.86
N ASP A 344 3.03 11.76 -29.07
CA ASP A 344 2.32 10.58 -29.59
C ASP A 344 3.15 9.29 -29.46
N GLU A 345 4.44 9.39 -29.11
CA GLU A 345 5.35 8.24 -29.04
C GLU A 345 5.51 7.69 -27.63
N GLU A 346 5.66 8.57 -26.64
CA GLU A 346 5.91 8.20 -25.24
C GLU A 346 4.90 8.86 -24.29
N LYS A 347 4.46 8.13 -23.28
CA LYS A 347 3.56 8.66 -22.22
C LYS A 347 4.29 9.19 -21.00
N VAL A 348 5.58 8.91 -20.86
CA VAL A 348 6.44 9.44 -19.80
C VAL A 348 7.86 9.62 -20.30
N ILE A 349 8.43 10.78 -20.06
CA ILE A 349 9.83 11.12 -20.34
C ILE A 349 10.46 11.62 -19.04
N LEU A 350 11.64 11.09 -18.71
CA LEU A 350 12.46 11.53 -17.59
C LEU A 350 13.75 12.18 -18.12
N GLU A 351 13.99 13.43 -17.82
CA GLU A 351 15.17 14.17 -18.26
C GLU A 351 15.78 15.07 -17.15
#